data_4adc11c4eac9c4b9b51d923f92ba1cba
#
_entry.id   4adc11c4eac9c4b9b51d923f92ba1cba
#
_cell.length_a   1.000
_cell.length_b   1.000
_cell.length_c   1.000
_cell.angle_alpha   90.00
_cell.angle_beta   90.00
_cell.angle_gamma   90.00
#
_symmetry.space_group_name_H-M   'P 1'
#
loop_
_entity.id
_entity.type
_entity.pdbx_description
1 polymer ?
#
loop_
_entity_poly.entity_id
_entity_poly.type
_entity_poly.pdbx_seq_one_letter_code
_entity_poly.pdbx_strand_id
1 'polypeptide(L)'
;MISIFWTQLASEDLQEVYDYISRDSIQYADRFVDNLFERVDTLEKFPRLGRVVPEFASESLRELIYGNYRLVYEIISETEIHMIRVHHSARLLK
;
A
#
# COMPACT_ATOMS: atom_id res chain seq x y z
N MET A 1 -14.93 12.46 -5.47
CA MET A 1 -13.61 12.21 -4.85
C MET A 1 -13.52 10.75 -4.43
N ILE A 2 -12.38 10.16 -4.63
CA ILE A 2 -12.16 8.75 -4.27
C ILE A 2 -11.86 8.65 -2.78
N SER A 3 -12.56 7.74 -2.11
CA SER A 3 -12.28 7.39 -0.71
C SER A 3 -11.37 6.17 -0.67
N ILE A 4 -10.36 6.22 0.20
CA ILE A 4 -9.39 5.14 0.37
C ILE A 4 -9.61 4.52 1.74
N PHE A 5 -9.85 3.21 1.76
CA PHE A 5 -10.07 2.46 2.98
C PHE A 5 -8.94 1.45 3.17
N TRP A 6 -8.50 1.29 4.40
CA TRP A 6 -7.47 0.30 4.74
C TRP A 6 -8.14 -0.93 5.32
N THR A 7 -7.89 -2.09 4.71
CA THR A 7 -8.37 -3.34 5.29
C THR A 7 -7.62 -3.61 6.60
N GLN A 8 -8.20 -4.47 7.43
CA GLN A 8 -7.53 -4.85 8.66
C GLN A 8 -6.16 -5.49 8.37
N LEU A 9 -6.10 -6.35 7.36
CA LEU A 9 -4.85 -7.02 6.99
C LEU A 9 -3.79 -6.02 6.55
N ALA A 10 -4.15 -5.03 5.73
CA ALA A 10 -3.21 -4.01 5.30
C ALA A 10 -2.74 -3.16 6.48
N SER A 11 -3.64 -2.85 7.41
CA SER A 11 -3.29 -2.10 8.61
C SER A 11 -2.33 -2.87 9.50
N GLU A 12 -2.54 -4.18 9.64
CA GLU A 12 -1.66 -5.05 10.40
C GLU A 12 -0.29 -5.17 9.74
N ASP A 13 -0.27 -5.31 8.40
CA ASP A 13 0.99 -5.31 7.64
C ASP A 13 1.79 -4.04 7.92
N LEU A 14 1.13 -2.89 7.86
CA LEU A 14 1.78 -1.60 8.06
C LEU A 14 2.34 -1.49 9.48
N GLN A 15 1.59 -1.98 10.48
CA GLN A 15 2.05 -1.98 11.86
C GLN A 15 3.32 -2.83 12.01
N GLU A 16 3.36 -3.99 11.37
CA GLU A 16 4.56 -4.85 11.41
C GLU A 16 5.76 -4.17 10.78
N VAL A 17 5.56 -3.46 9.66
CA VAL A 17 6.63 -2.71 8.99
C VAL A 17 7.13 -1.61 9.91
N TYR A 18 6.21 -0.87 10.52
CA TYR A 18 6.57 0.20 11.47
C TYR A 18 7.38 -0.36 12.64
N ASP A 19 6.91 -1.44 13.24
CA ASP A 19 7.58 -2.05 14.38
C ASP A 19 9.00 -2.51 14.02
N TYR A 20 9.16 -3.08 12.83
CA TYR A 20 10.46 -3.54 12.37
C TYR A 20 11.42 -2.37 12.19
N ILE A 21 10.99 -1.30 11.53
CA ILE A 21 11.85 -0.13 11.26
C ILE A 21 12.15 0.61 12.57
N SER A 22 11.18 0.69 13.47
CA SER A 22 11.32 1.44 14.73
C SER A 22 12.33 0.82 15.68
N ARG A 23 12.70 -0.44 15.49
CA ARG A 23 13.77 -1.08 16.26
C ARG A 23 15.09 -0.35 16.10
N ASP A 24 15.34 0.20 14.91
CA ASP A 24 16.55 0.96 14.64
C ASP A 24 16.35 2.45 14.88
N SER A 25 15.18 2.99 14.49
CA SER A 25 14.91 4.41 14.62
C SER A 25 13.41 4.68 14.56
N ILE A 26 12.86 5.18 15.66
CA ILE A 26 11.45 5.59 15.71
C ILE A 26 11.22 6.78 14.77
N GLN A 27 12.16 7.72 14.73
CA GLN A 27 12.04 8.89 13.85
C GLN A 27 11.98 8.48 12.38
N TYR A 28 12.81 7.52 11.99
CA TYR A 28 12.80 7.03 10.62
C TYR A 28 11.51 6.29 10.31
N ALA A 29 11.02 5.48 11.26
CA ALA A 29 9.75 4.76 11.09
C ALA A 29 8.59 5.71 10.90
N ASP A 30 8.52 6.78 11.70
CA ASP A 30 7.48 7.80 11.58
C ASP A 30 7.52 8.46 10.20
N ARG A 31 8.71 8.85 9.75
CA ARG A 31 8.87 9.47 8.44
C ARG A 31 8.51 8.51 7.31
N PHE A 32 8.91 7.26 7.45
CA PHE A 32 8.61 6.24 6.46
C PHE A 32 7.09 6.07 6.28
N VAL A 33 6.36 5.99 7.39
CA VAL A 33 4.90 5.82 7.35
C VAL A 33 4.21 7.06 6.80
N ASP A 34 4.67 8.26 7.21
CA ASP A 34 4.11 9.51 6.69
C ASP A 34 4.27 9.60 5.17
N ASN A 35 5.44 9.28 4.67
CA ASN A 35 5.70 9.29 3.23
C ASN A 35 4.89 8.23 2.50
N LEU A 36 4.70 7.07 3.14
CA LEU A 36 3.87 6.01 2.57
C LEU A 36 2.41 6.48 2.41
N PHE A 37 1.86 7.13 3.43
CA PHE A 37 0.51 7.68 3.34
C PHE A 37 0.39 8.75 2.26
N GLU A 38 1.38 9.62 2.12
CA GLU A 38 1.39 10.60 1.03
C GLU A 38 1.35 9.92 -0.34
N ARG A 39 2.10 8.82 -0.48
CA ARG A 39 2.11 8.05 -1.72
C ARG A 39 0.75 7.44 -2.02
N VAL A 40 0.11 6.87 -1.00
CA VAL A 40 -1.23 6.30 -1.12
C VAL A 40 -2.25 7.37 -1.49
N ASP A 41 -2.12 8.56 -0.90
CA ASP A 41 -3.07 9.65 -1.14
C ASP A 41 -3.09 10.10 -2.61
N THR A 42 -2.03 9.88 -3.36
CA THR A 42 -2.02 10.19 -4.80
C THR A 42 -3.07 9.39 -5.56
N LEU A 43 -3.51 8.25 -5.03
CA LEU A 43 -4.55 7.44 -5.65
C LEU A 43 -5.91 8.10 -5.66
N GLU A 44 -6.13 9.10 -4.81
CA GLU A 44 -7.38 9.87 -4.81
C GLU A 44 -7.59 10.59 -6.15
N LYS A 45 -6.50 10.99 -6.80
CA LYS A 45 -6.54 11.67 -8.10
C LYS A 45 -6.22 10.73 -9.25
N PHE A 46 -5.36 9.74 -9.01
CA PHE A 46 -4.85 8.85 -10.05
C PHE A 46 -5.01 7.40 -9.60
N PRO A 47 -6.25 6.87 -9.60
CA PRO A 47 -6.48 5.51 -9.08
C PRO A 47 -5.76 4.43 -9.86
N ARG A 48 -5.44 4.66 -11.12
CA ARG A 48 -4.74 3.69 -11.96
C ARG A 48 -3.23 3.94 -12.03
N LEU A 49 -2.70 4.75 -11.12
CA LEU A 49 -1.27 5.05 -11.06
C LEU A 49 -0.43 3.80 -10.83
N GLY A 50 -0.91 2.88 -9.98
CA GLY A 50 -0.22 1.62 -9.74
C GLY A 50 -0.35 0.67 -10.92
N ARG A 51 0.63 -0.23 -11.07
CA ARG A 51 0.59 -1.25 -12.11
C ARG A 51 -0.31 -2.39 -11.71
N VAL A 52 -0.81 -3.14 -12.70
CA VAL A 52 -1.53 -4.38 -12.44
C VAL A 52 -0.59 -5.35 -11.73
N VAL A 53 -1.09 -6.01 -10.67
CA VAL A 53 -0.30 -7.00 -9.93
C VAL A 53 -0.02 -8.19 -10.83
N PRO A 54 1.26 -8.51 -11.15
CA PRO A 54 1.56 -9.56 -12.12
C PRO A 54 1.02 -10.94 -11.75
N GLU A 55 0.98 -11.25 -10.45
CA GLU A 55 0.54 -12.55 -9.96
C GLU A 55 -0.94 -12.81 -10.21
N PHE A 56 -1.76 -11.76 -10.31
CA PHE A 56 -3.21 -11.91 -10.40
C PHE A 56 -3.80 -11.45 -11.73
N ALA A 57 -3.07 -10.63 -12.48
CA ALA A 57 -3.46 -10.16 -13.82
C ALA A 57 -4.89 -9.60 -13.88
N SER A 58 -5.33 -8.93 -12.82
CA SER A 58 -6.65 -8.30 -12.73
C SER A 58 -6.51 -6.78 -12.85
N GLU A 59 -7.29 -6.17 -13.74
CA GLU A 59 -7.24 -4.72 -13.98
C GLU A 59 -7.54 -3.91 -12.72
N SER A 60 -8.37 -4.42 -11.82
CA SER A 60 -8.76 -3.71 -10.60
C SER A 60 -7.77 -3.89 -9.46
N LEU A 61 -6.89 -4.88 -9.54
CA LEU A 61 -5.94 -5.19 -8.48
C LEU A 61 -4.56 -4.67 -8.87
N ARG A 62 -4.12 -3.63 -8.20
CA ARG A 62 -2.92 -2.89 -8.57
C ARG A 62 -1.97 -2.71 -7.40
N GLU A 63 -0.78 -2.25 -7.68
CA GLU A 63 0.22 -1.99 -6.65
C GLU A 63 1.04 -0.75 -6.96
N LEU A 64 1.41 -0.05 -5.90
CA LEU A 64 2.46 0.97 -5.94
C LEU A 64 3.71 0.37 -5.34
N ILE A 65 4.85 0.65 -5.95
CA ILE A 65 6.14 0.24 -5.37
C ILE A 65 6.62 1.39 -4.48
N TYR A 66 6.93 1.07 -3.24
CA TYR A 66 7.42 2.04 -2.29
C TYR A 66 8.61 1.45 -1.53
N GLY A 67 9.83 1.87 -1.89
CA GLY A 67 11.03 1.27 -1.35
C GLY A 67 11.05 -0.23 -1.64
N ASN A 68 11.20 -1.04 -0.60
CA ASN A 68 11.21 -2.49 -0.70
C ASN A 68 9.83 -3.12 -0.52
N TYR A 69 8.77 -2.32 -0.60
CA TYR A 69 7.41 -2.77 -0.33
C TYR A 69 6.51 -2.57 -1.53
N ARG A 70 5.52 -3.46 -1.61
CA ARG A 70 4.44 -3.41 -2.59
C ARG A 70 3.18 -2.98 -1.84
N LEU A 71 2.62 -1.84 -2.25
CA LEU A 71 1.38 -1.34 -1.66
C LEU A 71 0.25 -1.80 -2.56
N VAL A 72 -0.35 -2.93 -2.22
CA VAL A 72 -1.37 -3.57 -3.05
C VAL A 72 -2.74 -2.97 -2.72
N TYR A 73 -3.48 -2.58 -3.75
CA TYR A 73 -4.80 -2.00 -3.59
C TYR A 73 -5.76 -2.52 -4.66
N GLU A 74 -7.04 -2.42 -4.35
CA GLU A 74 -8.10 -2.80 -5.26
C GLU A 74 -8.98 -1.60 -5.56
N ILE A 75 -9.26 -1.38 -6.85
CA ILE A 75 -10.22 -0.36 -7.28
C ILE A 75 -11.59 -1.01 -7.22
N ILE A 76 -12.39 -0.62 -6.22
CA ILE A 76 -13.72 -1.20 -6.00
C ILE A 76 -14.74 -0.56 -6.94
N SER A 77 -14.64 0.76 -7.10
CA SER A 77 -15.55 1.54 -7.94
C SER A 77 -14.87 2.85 -8.34
N GLU A 78 -15.59 3.71 -9.02
CA GLU A 78 -15.08 5.04 -9.40
C GLU A 78 -14.83 5.94 -8.19
N THR A 79 -15.38 5.58 -7.01
CA THR A 79 -15.29 6.42 -5.81
C THR A 79 -14.64 5.71 -4.63
N GLU A 80 -14.19 4.47 -4.79
CA GLU A 80 -13.72 3.68 -3.66
C GLU A 80 -12.53 2.81 -4.02
N ILE A 81 -11.48 2.88 -3.19
CA ILE A 81 -10.28 2.05 -3.28
C ILE A 81 -10.05 1.40 -1.91
N HIS A 82 -9.67 0.13 -1.90
CA HIS A 82 -9.27 -0.58 -0.68
C HIS A 82 -7.79 -0.90 -0.74
N MET A 83 -7.05 -0.49 0.29
CA MET A 83 -5.67 -0.94 0.48
C MET A 83 -5.73 -2.36 1.05
N ILE A 84 -5.16 -3.31 0.33
CA ILE A 84 -5.30 -4.76 0.61
C ILE A 84 -4.10 -5.30 1.37
N ARG A 85 -2.90 -4.96 0.94
CA ARG A 85 -1.66 -5.45 1.55
C ARG A 85 -0.57 -4.39 1.51
N VAL A 86 0.30 -4.44 2.51
CA VAL A 86 1.63 -3.84 2.43
C VAL A 86 2.60 -5.02 2.49
N HIS A 87 3.22 -5.33 1.37
CA HIS A 87 3.94 -6.60 1.20
C HIS A 87 5.39 -6.34 0.85
N HIS A 88 6.31 -7.05 1.51
CA HIS A 88 7.73 -6.94 1.18
C HIS A 88 7.96 -7.50 -0.23
N SER A 89 8.63 -6.72 -1.09
CA SER A 89 8.75 -7.04 -2.50
C SER A 89 9.55 -8.31 -2.79
N ALA A 90 10.40 -8.74 -1.84
CA ALA A 90 11.18 -9.97 -2.00
C ALA A 90 10.38 -11.25 -1.73
N ARG A 91 9.15 -11.12 -1.21
CA ARG A 91 8.30 -12.27 -0.91
C ARG A 91 7.27 -12.48 -2.00
N LEU A 92 6.86 -13.74 -2.19
CA LEU A 92 5.76 -14.03 -3.12
C LEU A 92 4.43 -13.56 -2.51
N LEU A 93 3.64 -12.91 -3.33
CA LEU A 93 2.31 -12.47 -2.92
C LEU A 93 1.33 -13.63 -3.05
N LYS A 94 0.62 -13.93 -1.97
CA LYS A 94 -0.34 -15.03 -1.94
C LYS A 94 -1.76 -14.53 -1.87
#